data_b8e060468d9a5fec73e3cead7765d565
#
_entry.id   b8e060468d9a5fec73e3cead7765d565
#
_cell.length_a   1.000
_cell.length_b   1.000
_cell.length_c   1.000
_cell.angle_alpha   90.00
_cell.angle_beta   90.00
_cell.angle_gamma   90.00
#
_symmetry.space_group_name_H-M   'P 1'
#
loop_
_entity.id
_entity.type
_entity.pdbx_description
1 polymer ?
#
loop_
_entity_poly.entity_id
_entity_poly.type
_entity_poly.pdbx_seq_one_letter_code
_entity_poly.pdbx_strand_id
1 'polypeptide(L)'
;MWLGPAPERPFNNYRFRGWRGFWDYGGGQQTDWGVHWIDSAFDGLKALGLCDREYPEAVFSTAYKDPTSFNETPSCQTTIFQYKNFHIEWAQQVAHLYNRDQGVAWVGSKATLVCNREGYELIPEKNREGELLTDRAQLVGKFEDGGIEAHATNWCKCILNKSIETNSPIEKGAFATILAHMANISYLTGTRVVYDPQARKFVNNPKADAYLKRSYRSPWQFPKV
;
A
#
# COMPACT_ATOMS: atom_id res chain seq x y z
N MET A 1 -9.52 27.23 -1.64
CA MET A 1 -9.31 26.26 -2.73
C MET A 1 -8.52 25.02 -2.30
N TRP A 2 -7.41 25.17 -1.51
CA TRP A 2 -6.57 24.03 -1.07
C TRP A 2 -7.35 22.94 -0.31
N LEU A 3 -8.29 23.30 0.55
CA LEU A 3 -9.10 22.34 1.30
C LEU A 3 -9.98 21.44 0.40
N GLY A 4 -10.30 21.87 -0.82
CA GLY A 4 -11.20 21.12 -1.70
C GLY A 4 -12.52 20.74 -1.03
N PRO A 5 -12.94 19.47 -1.15
CA PRO A 5 -14.18 19.00 -0.56
C PRO A 5 -14.10 18.73 0.96
N ALA A 6 -12.91 18.83 1.57
CA ALA A 6 -12.74 18.62 3.00
C ALA A 6 -13.44 19.71 3.83
N PRO A 7 -13.74 19.45 5.11
CA PRO A 7 -14.35 20.43 6.00
C PRO A 7 -13.56 21.75 6.03
N GLU A 8 -14.29 22.86 6.14
CA GLU A 8 -13.66 24.16 6.25
C GLU A 8 -12.98 24.30 7.62
N ARG A 9 -11.70 24.70 7.60
CA ARG A 9 -10.89 24.87 8.80
C ARG A 9 -9.98 26.09 8.64
N PRO A 10 -9.66 26.80 9.70
CA PRO A 10 -8.63 27.85 9.69
C PRO A 10 -7.29 27.29 9.20
N PHE A 11 -6.50 28.17 8.58
CA PHE A 11 -5.15 27.81 8.15
C PHE A 11 -4.32 27.32 9.34
N ASN A 12 -3.62 26.22 9.15
CA ASN A 12 -2.66 25.65 10.09
C ASN A 12 -1.48 25.11 9.29
N ASN A 13 -0.29 25.67 9.54
CA ASN A 13 0.92 25.33 8.79
C ASN A 13 1.31 23.86 8.94
N TYR A 14 1.11 23.28 10.12
CA TYR A 14 1.40 21.86 10.34
C TYR A 14 0.47 20.98 9.52
N ARG A 15 -0.84 21.24 9.51
CA ARG A 15 -1.82 20.52 8.69
C ARG A 15 -1.54 20.72 7.19
N PHE A 16 -1.16 21.91 6.79
CA PHE A 16 -0.84 22.22 5.40
C PHE A 16 0.36 21.40 4.89
N ARG A 17 1.45 21.32 5.66
CA ARG A 17 2.66 20.59 5.27
C ARG A 17 2.57 19.11 5.56
N GLY A 18 1.98 18.73 6.69
CA GLY A 18 1.81 17.34 7.16
C GLY A 18 0.45 16.73 6.81
N TRP A 19 -0.19 17.16 5.73
CA TRP A 19 -1.56 16.78 5.33
C TRP A 19 -1.80 15.26 5.32
N ARG A 20 -0.78 14.47 5.05
CA ARG A 20 -0.84 13.01 5.05
C ARG A 20 -1.32 12.43 6.39
N GLY A 21 -0.95 13.07 7.48
CA GLY A 21 -1.30 12.67 8.84
C GLY A 21 -2.72 13.03 9.30
N PHE A 22 -3.55 13.60 8.44
CA PHE A 22 -4.91 14.04 8.78
C PHE A 22 -5.94 13.34 7.92
N TRP A 23 -6.95 12.73 8.56
CA TRP A 23 -7.98 11.95 7.87
C TRP A 23 -8.80 12.76 6.85
N ASP A 24 -8.91 14.08 7.03
CA ASP A 24 -9.59 14.95 6.05
C ASP A 24 -8.88 15.00 4.69
N TYR A 25 -7.58 14.73 4.63
CA TYR A 25 -6.74 14.93 3.43
C TYR A 25 -5.98 13.70 2.98
N GLY A 26 -5.63 12.82 3.90
CA GLY A 26 -4.83 11.63 3.66
C GLY A 26 -5.29 10.44 4.47
N GLY A 27 -4.53 9.36 4.41
CA GLY A 27 -4.77 8.14 5.18
C GLY A 27 -3.50 7.64 5.88
N GLY A 28 -2.58 8.56 6.19
CA GLY A 28 -1.31 8.23 6.84
C GLY A 28 -0.36 7.45 5.94
N GLN A 29 0.63 6.85 6.54
CA GLN A 29 1.66 6.06 5.86
C GLN A 29 1.06 4.84 5.15
N GLN A 30 -0.03 4.29 5.66
CA GLN A 30 -0.73 3.17 5.03
C GLN A 30 -1.18 3.49 3.59
N THR A 31 -1.64 4.70 3.33
CA THR A 31 -2.07 5.12 2.00
C THR A 31 -1.01 5.91 1.23
N ASP A 32 0.03 6.39 1.89
CA ASP A 32 1.17 7.07 1.25
C ASP A 32 2.21 6.03 0.78
N TRP A 33 2.92 5.40 1.70
CA TRP A 33 3.92 4.38 1.37
C TRP A 33 3.34 3.00 1.10
N GLY A 34 2.22 2.66 1.77
CA GLY A 34 1.59 1.34 1.62
C GLY A 34 1.20 1.02 0.19
N VAL A 35 0.66 1.98 -0.57
CA VAL A 35 0.28 1.74 -1.97
C VAL A 35 1.47 1.36 -2.84
N HIS A 36 2.65 1.95 -2.62
CA HIS A 36 3.86 1.64 -3.39
C HIS A 36 4.30 0.19 -3.16
N TRP A 37 4.37 -0.23 -1.90
CA TRP A 37 4.87 -1.56 -1.56
C TRP A 37 3.84 -2.66 -1.77
N ILE A 38 2.54 -2.37 -1.61
CA ILE A 38 1.45 -3.28 -1.98
C ILE A 38 1.51 -3.53 -3.49
N ASP A 39 1.63 -2.49 -4.31
CA ASP A 39 1.72 -2.65 -5.77
C ASP A 39 2.94 -3.49 -6.18
N SER A 40 4.10 -3.18 -5.61
CA SER A 40 5.34 -3.95 -5.83
C SER A 40 5.22 -5.40 -5.37
N ALA A 41 4.54 -5.66 -4.23
CA ALA A 41 4.31 -7.01 -3.74
C ALA A 41 3.51 -7.85 -4.75
N PHE A 42 2.47 -7.26 -5.34
CA PHE A 42 1.65 -7.93 -6.34
C PHE A 42 2.35 -8.13 -7.69
N ASP A 43 3.22 -7.22 -8.10
CA ASP A 43 4.06 -7.44 -9.28
C ASP A 43 4.98 -8.65 -9.10
N GLY A 44 5.56 -8.82 -7.91
CA GLY A 44 6.32 -10.02 -7.58
C GLY A 44 5.47 -11.29 -7.47
N LEU A 45 4.31 -11.24 -6.83
CA LEU A 45 3.39 -12.38 -6.73
C LEU A 45 2.93 -12.85 -8.12
N LYS A 46 2.65 -11.91 -9.02
CA LYS A 46 2.31 -12.21 -10.42
C LYS A 46 3.49 -12.87 -11.15
N ALA A 47 4.69 -12.33 -10.99
CA ALA A 47 5.90 -12.89 -11.60
C ALA A 47 6.19 -14.31 -11.10
N LEU A 48 5.84 -14.61 -9.85
CA LEU A 48 5.94 -15.96 -9.26
C LEU A 48 4.77 -16.88 -9.64
N GLY A 49 3.76 -16.40 -10.37
CA GLY A 49 2.58 -17.17 -10.74
C GLY A 49 1.64 -17.51 -9.56
N LEU A 50 1.71 -16.75 -8.48
CA LEU A 50 0.94 -17.01 -7.25
C LEU A 50 -0.38 -16.23 -7.20
N CYS A 51 -0.40 -14.99 -7.62
CA CYS A 51 -1.58 -14.13 -7.57
C CYS A 51 -1.44 -12.95 -8.53
N ASP A 52 -2.49 -12.63 -9.28
CA ASP A 52 -2.57 -11.45 -10.15
C ASP A 52 -3.65 -10.48 -9.67
N ARG A 53 -3.36 -9.76 -8.57
CA ARG A 53 -4.22 -8.69 -8.02
C ARG A 53 -5.66 -9.12 -7.70
N GLU A 54 -5.79 -10.22 -7.00
CA GLU A 54 -7.06 -10.64 -6.41
C GLU A 54 -7.29 -9.95 -5.06
N TYR A 55 -8.56 -9.68 -4.72
CA TYR A 55 -8.89 -9.15 -3.40
C TYR A 55 -8.66 -10.20 -2.31
N PRO A 56 -8.19 -9.79 -1.11
CA PRO A 56 -8.01 -10.71 0.00
C PRO A 56 -9.35 -11.24 0.52
N GLU A 57 -9.35 -12.45 1.06
CA GLU A 57 -10.50 -13.03 1.77
C GLU A 57 -10.90 -12.17 2.98
N ALA A 58 -9.92 -11.50 3.59
CA ALA A 58 -10.15 -10.56 4.68
C ALA A 58 -8.95 -9.67 4.95
N VAL A 59 -9.21 -8.55 5.61
CA VAL A 59 -8.17 -7.64 6.12
C VAL A 59 -8.40 -7.39 7.59
N PHE A 60 -7.31 -7.47 8.37
CA PHE A 60 -7.29 -7.09 9.77
C PHE A 60 -6.12 -6.13 10.03
N SER A 61 -6.40 -5.04 10.71
CA SER A 61 -5.40 -4.02 11.03
C SER A 61 -5.46 -3.61 12.48
N THR A 62 -4.29 -3.50 13.10
CA THR A 62 -4.10 -2.91 14.43
C THR A 62 -3.05 -1.82 14.37
N ALA A 63 -3.17 -0.83 15.26
CA ALA A 63 -2.27 0.31 15.20
C ALA A 63 -2.11 0.99 16.56
N TYR A 64 -1.02 1.71 16.69
CA TYR A 64 -0.77 2.63 17.80
C TYR A 64 -0.66 4.06 17.27
N LYS A 65 -1.40 4.96 17.90
CA LYS A 65 -1.29 6.40 17.67
C LYS A 65 -0.55 7.01 18.86
N ASP A 66 0.57 7.67 18.59
CA ASP A 66 1.28 8.43 19.61
C ASP A 66 0.40 9.59 20.11
N PRO A 67 0.06 9.64 21.40
CA PRO A 67 -0.79 10.70 21.95
C PRO A 67 -0.13 12.09 21.90
N THR A 68 1.19 12.16 21.74
CA THR A 68 1.93 13.43 21.63
C THR A 68 2.02 13.92 20.17
N SER A 69 1.68 13.07 19.21
CA SER A 69 1.71 13.41 17.78
C SER A 69 0.52 14.28 17.39
N PHE A 70 0.78 15.30 16.60
CA PHE A 70 -0.27 16.11 15.95
C PHE A 70 -1.02 15.37 14.85
N ASN A 71 -0.46 14.28 14.33
CA ASN A 71 -1.12 13.46 13.32
C ASN A 71 -2.37 12.79 13.90
N GLU A 72 -3.42 12.70 13.11
CA GLU A 72 -4.65 11.96 13.44
C GLU A 72 -4.50 10.47 13.10
N THR A 73 -3.66 10.17 12.09
CA THR A 73 -3.37 8.80 11.62
C THR A 73 -2.39 8.08 12.53
N PRO A 74 -2.36 6.74 12.50
CA PRO A 74 -1.45 5.94 13.33
C PRO A 74 0.03 6.27 13.13
N SER A 75 0.80 6.16 14.21
CA SER A 75 2.27 6.23 14.19
C SER A 75 2.89 4.89 13.81
N CYS A 76 2.30 3.78 14.30
CA CYS A 76 2.65 2.41 13.91
C CYS A 76 1.37 1.68 13.51
N GLN A 77 1.46 0.85 12.49
CA GLN A 77 0.30 0.06 12.02
C GLN A 77 0.78 -1.26 11.45
N THR A 78 0.14 -2.35 11.86
CA THR A 78 0.31 -3.66 11.25
C THR A 78 -1.01 -4.09 10.65
N THR A 79 -0.96 -4.53 9.40
CA THR A 79 -2.12 -5.02 8.65
C THR A 79 -1.82 -6.37 8.04
N ILE A 80 -2.74 -7.32 8.21
CA ILE A 80 -2.71 -8.62 7.55
C ILE A 80 -3.77 -8.62 6.46
N PHE A 81 -3.35 -8.86 5.23
CA PHE A 81 -4.22 -9.17 4.09
C PHE A 81 -4.22 -10.68 3.91
N GLN A 82 -5.31 -11.32 4.28
CA GLN A 82 -5.44 -12.77 4.27
C GLN A 82 -5.85 -13.26 2.88
N TYR A 83 -5.10 -14.23 2.35
CA TYR A 83 -5.40 -14.99 1.13
C TYR A 83 -5.52 -16.47 1.46
N LYS A 84 -6.05 -17.26 0.55
CA LYS A 84 -6.24 -18.70 0.75
C LYS A 84 -4.93 -19.45 1.04
N ASN A 85 -3.85 -19.11 0.34
CA ASN A 85 -2.60 -19.85 0.37
C ASN A 85 -1.41 -19.06 0.92
N PHE A 86 -1.59 -17.77 1.19
CA PHE A 86 -0.56 -16.87 1.74
C PHE A 86 -1.23 -15.70 2.46
N HIS A 87 -0.43 -14.87 3.06
CA HIS A 87 -0.88 -13.56 3.54
C HIS A 87 0.16 -12.49 3.18
N ILE A 88 -0.27 -11.25 3.10
CA ILE A 88 0.62 -10.10 3.02
C ILE A 88 0.54 -9.38 4.35
N GLU A 89 1.69 -9.10 4.95
CA GLU A 89 1.82 -8.24 6.10
C GLU A 89 2.35 -6.87 5.68
N TRP A 90 1.63 -5.83 6.01
CA TRP A 90 2.13 -4.46 6.03
C TRP A 90 2.54 -4.11 7.44
N ALA A 91 3.79 -3.72 7.63
CA ALA A 91 4.32 -3.27 8.91
C ALA A 91 4.87 -1.84 8.79
N GLN A 92 4.13 -0.89 9.37
CA GLN A 92 4.59 0.48 9.55
C GLN A 92 5.15 0.62 10.95
N GLN A 93 6.41 0.99 11.07
CA GLN A 93 7.11 1.17 12.35
C GLN A 93 7.71 2.57 12.45
N VAL A 94 7.97 3.01 13.69
CA VAL A 94 8.61 4.30 13.95
C VAL A 94 10.11 4.26 13.66
N ALA A 95 10.74 3.09 13.82
CA ALA A 95 12.16 2.87 13.59
C ALA A 95 12.38 1.61 12.75
N HIS A 96 13.27 1.70 11.76
CA HIS A 96 13.43 0.68 10.73
C HIS A 96 14.82 0.02 10.70
N LEU A 97 15.81 0.61 11.35
CA LEU A 97 17.22 0.18 11.20
C LEU A 97 17.46 -1.28 11.54
N TYR A 98 16.74 -1.82 12.53
CA TYR A 98 16.91 -3.22 12.92
C TYR A 98 16.18 -4.19 11.97
N ASN A 99 15.13 -3.75 11.29
CA ASN A 99 14.29 -4.59 10.44
C ASN A 99 14.43 -4.26 8.95
N ARG A 100 15.61 -3.75 8.57
CA ARG A 100 15.91 -3.20 7.25
C ARG A 100 15.04 -1.94 6.94
N ASP A 101 15.44 -1.21 5.92
CA ASP A 101 14.72 -0.05 5.43
C ASP A 101 13.41 -0.51 4.72
N GLN A 102 12.77 0.39 4.05
CA GLN A 102 11.57 0.14 3.25
C GLN A 102 11.81 -0.90 2.15
N GLY A 103 10.79 -1.68 1.83
CA GLY A 103 10.85 -2.68 0.78
C GLY A 103 9.77 -3.73 0.87
N VAL A 104 9.91 -4.76 0.05
CA VAL A 104 9.06 -5.96 0.04
C VAL A 104 9.93 -7.18 0.26
N ALA A 105 9.43 -8.13 1.05
CA ALA A 105 10.04 -9.43 1.22
C ALA A 105 9.04 -10.53 0.84
N TRP A 106 9.43 -11.42 -0.07
CA TRP A 106 8.69 -12.65 -0.37
C TRP A 106 9.36 -13.80 0.35
N VAL A 107 8.69 -14.26 1.40
CA VAL A 107 9.20 -15.31 2.30
C VAL A 107 8.74 -16.67 1.79
N GLY A 108 9.66 -17.45 1.27
CA GLY A 108 9.43 -18.81 0.81
C GLY A 108 10.10 -19.86 1.67
N SER A 109 9.81 -21.13 1.40
CA SER A 109 10.36 -22.25 2.17
C SER A 109 11.84 -22.54 1.90
N LYS A 110 12.42 -22.02 0.82
CA LYS A 110 13.83 -22.23 0.46
C LYS A 110 14.67 -20.98 0.54
N ALA A 111 14.05 -19.82 0.43
CA ALA A 111 14.72 -18.52 0.48
C ALA A 111 13.72 -17.40 0.71
N THR A 112 14.23 -16.26 1.16
CA THR A 112 13.50 -14.98 1.19
C THR A 112 14.11 -14.06 0.14
N LEU A 113 13.28 -13.54 -0.77
CA LEU A 113 13.66 -12.47 -1.69
C LEU A 113 13.27 -11.13 -1.07
N VAL A 114 14.24 -10.28 -0.83
CA VAL A 114 14.03 -8.89 -0.38
C VAL A 114 14.32 -7.95 -1.53
N CYS A 115 13.42 -7.02 -1.78
CA CYS A 115 13.55 -6.04 -2.86
C CYS A 115 13.15 -4.65 -2.37
N ASN A 116 13.93 -3.66 -2.75
CA ASN A 116 13.65 -2.24 -2.53
C ASN A 116 14.07 -1.40 -3.75
N ARG A 117 14.12 -0.08 -3.61
CA ARG A 117 14.54 0.82 -4.70
C ARG A 117 16.04 0.79 -5.00
N GLU A 118 16.82 0.12 -4.18
CA GLU A 118 18.28 0.01 -4.33
C GLU A 118 18.70 -1.31 -4.97
N GLY A 119 17.80 -2.31 -5.03
CA GLY A 119 18.09 -3.60 -5.60
C GLY A 119 17.35 -4.73 -4.92
N TYR A 120 17.93 -5.94 -5.01
CA TYR A 120 17.37 -7.12 -4.36
C TYR A 120 18.46 -7.97 -3.72
N GLU A 121 18.04 -8.78 -2.75
CA GLU A 121 18.86 -9.81 -2.11
C GLU A 121 18.03 -11.09 -1.95
N LEU A 122 18.55 -12.21 -2.43
CA LEU A 122 18.02 -13.55 -2.17
C LEU A 122 18.78 -14.16 -1.00
N ILE A 123 18.08 -14.39 0.10
CA ILE A 123 18.61 -14.93 1.35
C ILE A 123 18.16 -16.39 1.44
N PRO A 124 19.06 -17.37 1.24
CA PRO A 124 18.70 -18.77 1.32
C PRO A 124 18.36 -19.21 2.74
N GLU A 125 17.42 -20.12 2.86
CA GLU A 125 17.22 -20.92 4.06
C GLU A 125 18.24 -22.05 4.13
N LYS A 126 18.37 -22.67 5.32
CA LYS A 126 19.24 -23.81 5.57
C LYS A 126 18.41 -25.06 5.88
N ASN A 127 18.91 -26.22 5.47
CA ASN A 127 18.41 -27.51 5.93
C ASN A 127 18.88 -27.79 7.38
N ARG A 128 18.50 -28.95 7.93
CA ARG A 128 18.87 -29.34 9.30
C ARG A 128 20.37 -29.56 9.48
N GLU A 129 21.07 -29.89 8.42
CA GLU A 129 22.51 -30.10 8.36
C GLU A 129 23.30 -28.77 8.25
N GLY A 130 22.60 -27.65 8.06
CA GLY A 130 23.19 -26.31 7.93
C GLY A 130 23.58 -25.92 6.52
N GLU A 131 23.23 -26.73 5.51
CA GLU A 131 23.50 -26.47 4.10
C GLU A 131 22.45 -25.52 3.52
N LEU A 132 22.85 -24.64 2.60
CA LEU A 132 21.94 -23.71 1.93
C LEU A 132 21.02 -24.47 0.96
N LEU A 133 19.71 -24.13 0.99
CA LEU A 133 18.70 -24.73 0.12
C LEU A 133 18.69 -24.15 -1.31
N THR A 134 19.38 -23.04 -1.52
CA THR A 134 19.64 -22.42 -2.83
C THR A 134 20.83 -21.50 -2.75
N ASP A 135 21.33 -21.02 -3.88
CA ASP A 135 22.42 -20.06 -3.94
C ASP A 135 21.99 -18.67 -3.47
N ARG A 136 22.93 -17.92 -2.93
CA ARG A 136 22.75 -16.49 -2.68
C ARG A 136 22.79 -15.73 -4.00
N ALA A 137 21.91 -14.74 -4.13
CA ALA A 137 21.96 -13.80 -5.22
C ALA A 137 21.72 -12.39 -4.69
N GLN A 138 22.40 -11.43 -5.26
CA GLN A 138 22.27 -10.03 -4.86
C GLN A 138 22.52 -9.13 -6.07
N LEU A 139 21.69 -8.12 -6.21
CA LEU A 139 21.91 -7.00 -7.10
C LEU A 139 21.76 -5.72 -6.28
N VAL A 140 22.83 -4.94 -6.19
CA VAL A 140 22.81 -3.60 -5.61
C VAL A 140 23.08 -2.63 -6.74
N GLY A 141 22.13 -1.78 -7.05
CA GLY A 141 22.26 -0.75 -8.08
C GLY A 141 21.24 0.33 -7.82
N LYS A 142 21.68 1.57 -7.88
CA LYS A 142 20.75 2.71 -7.88
C LYS A 142 20.43 3.04 -9.33
N PHE A 143 19.16 3.13 -9.65
CA PHE A 143 18.76 3.88 -10.84
C PHE A 143 19.12 5.34 -10.58
N GLU A 144 19.91 5.96 -11.47
CA GLU A 144 20.42 7.33 -11.26
C GLU A 144 19.29 8.35 -10.98
N ASP A 145 18.12 8.14 -11.58
CA ASP A 145 16.93 8.97 -11.44
C ASP A 145 15.78 8.30 -10.66
N GLY A 146 16.03 7.16 -10.02
CA GLY A 146 14.99 6.35 -9.35
C GLY A 146 13.97 5.74 -10.30
N GLY A 147 14.27 5.64 -11.59
CA GLY A 147 13.38 5.10 -12.62
C GLY A 147 12.33 6.10 -13.14
N ILE A 148 12.38 7.36 -12.71
CA ILE A 148 11.39 8.40 -13.06
C ILE A 148 11.42 8.69 -14.56
N GLU A 149 12.61 8.80 -15.16
CA GLU A 149 12.74 9.07 -16.60
C GLU A 149 12.13 7.97 -17.46
N ALA A 150 12.40 6.71 -17.13
CA ALA A 150 11.82 5.57 -17.84
C ALA A 150 10.29 5.54 -17.71
N HIS A 151 9.77 5.83 -16.53
CA HIS A 151 8.32 5.87 -16.27
C HIS A 151 7.64 7.02 -17.03
N ALA A 152 8.18 8.24 -16.97
CA ALA A 152 7.66 9.39 -17.71
C ALA A 152 7.75 9.18 -19.23
N THR A 153 8.84 8.60 -19.71
CA THR A 153 9.02 8.27 -21.13
C THR A 153 7.98 7.26 -21.62
N ASN A 154 7.70 6.20 -20.83
CA ASN A 154 6.63 5.25 -21.14
C ASN A 154 5.29 5.98 -21.27
N TRP A 155 4.93 6.81 -20.30
CA TRP A 155 3.69 7.60 -20.32
C TRP A 155 3.57 8.48 -21.56
N CYS A 156 4.62 9.23 -21.92
CA CYS A 156 4.66 10.06 -23.12
C CYS A 156 4.48 9.21 -24.39
N LYS A 157 5.16 8.06 -24.48
CA LYS A 157 5.01 7.13 -25.61
C LYS A 157 3.59 6.61 -25.75
N CYS A 158 2.92 6.29 -24.64
CA CYS A 158 1.51 5.85 -24.65
C CYS A 158 0.55 6.94 -25.15
N ILE A 159 0.83 8.21 -24.84
CA ILE A 159 0.05 9.35 -25.36
C ILE A 159 0.23 9.49 -26.87
N LEU A 160 1.46 9.43 -27.34
CA LEU A 160 1.81 9.59 -28.76
C LEU A 160 1.40 8.40 -29.60
N ASN A 161 1.46 7.20 -29.05
CA ASN A 161 1.11 5.96 -29.72
C ASN A 161 0.16 5.13 -28.84
N LYS A 162 -1.13 5.22 -29.14
CA LYS A 162 -2.20 4.55 -28.38
C LYS A 162 -2.17 3.01 -28.45
N SER A 163 -1.31 2.41 -29.29
CA SER A 163 -1.10 0.96 -29.34
C SER A 163 -0.11 0.48 -28.25
N ILE A 164 0.58 1.39 -27.58
CA ILE A 164 1.51 1.05 -26.48
C ILE A 164 0.72 1.07 -25.18
N GLU A 165 0.75 -0.05 -24.45
CA GLU A 165 0.16 -0.14 -23.14
C GLU A 165 1.06 0.53 -22.08
N THR A 166 0.42 1.19 -21.11
CA THR A 166 1.16 1.77 -19.98
C THR A 166 1.68 0.68 -19.05
N ASN A 167 2.91 0.85 -18.56
CA ASN A 167 3.49 -0.05 -17.56
C ASN A 167 2.72 -0.04 -16.23
N SER A 168 2.00 1.06 -15.95
CA SER A 168 1.19 1.21 -14.74
C SER A 168 -0.23 1.64 -15.12
N PRO A 169 -1.09 0.72 -15.59
CA PRO A 169 -2.48 1.02 -15.86
C PRO A 169 -3.22 1.42 -14.57
N ILE A 170 -4.25 2.23 -14.72
CA ILE A 170 -4.99 2.81 -13.57
C ILE A 170 -5.57 1.73 -12.64
N GLU A 171 -5.90 0.57 -13.18
CA GLU A 171 -6.44 -0.57 -12.44
C GLU A 171 -5.45 -1.08 -11.39
N LYS A 172 -4.15 -1.08 -11.70
CA LYS A 172 -3.11 -1.45 -10.73
C LYS A 172 -3.08 -0.48 -9.54
N GLY A 173 -3.03 0.82 -9.84
CA GLY A 173 -3.02 1.84 -8.80
C GLY A 173 -4.32 1.87 -7.98
N ALA A 174 -5.47 1.69 -8.64
CA ALA A 174 -6.77 1.60 -7.97
C ALA A 174 -6.82 0.41 -7.00
N PHE A 175 -6.36 -0.77 -7.44
CA PHE A 175 -6.32 -1.97 -6.62
C PHE A 175 -5.46 -1.78 -5.37
N ALA A 176 -4.21 -1.32 -5.51
CA ALA A 176 -3.32 -1.09 -4.37
C ALA A 176 -3.90 -0.04 -3.40
N THR A 177 -4.53 1.01 -3.95
CA THR A 177 -5.18 2.05 -3.15
C THR A 177 -6.37 1.51 -2.36
N ILE A 178 -7.20 0.67 -2.97
CA ILE A 178 -8.35 0.04 -2.29
C ILE A 178 -7.86 -0.83 -1.13
N LEU A 179 -6.81 -1.64 -1.31
CA LEU A 179 -6.24 -2.44 -0.24
C LEU A 179 -5.73 -1.58 0.91
N ALA A 180 -5.02 -0.49 0.62
CA ALA A 180 -4.55 0.43 1.64
C ALA A 180 -5.71 1.09 2.41
N HIS A 181 -6.81 1.42 1.74
CA HIS A 181 -8.02 1.91 2.40
C HIS A 181 -8.71 0.83 3.24
N MET A 182 -8.78 -0.42 2.77
CA MET A 182 -9.33 -1.54 3.56
C MET A 182 -8.58 -1.71 4.88
N ALA A 183 -7.25 -1.55 4.87
CA ALA A 183 -6.42 -1.56 6.09
C ALA A 183 -6.84 -0.46 7.07
N ASN A 184 -6.96 0.78 6.59
CA ASN A 184 -7.40 1.90 7.42
C ASN A 184 -8.83 1.72 7.94
N ILE A 185 -9.75 1.20 7.11
CA ILE A 185 -11.14 0.94 7.50
C ILE A 185 -11.18 -0.15 8.58
N SER A 186 -10.40 -1.21 8.44
CA SER A 186 -10.28 -2.24 9.49
C SER A 186 -9.81 -1.65 10.82
N TYR A 187 -8.77 -0.81 10.79
CA TYR A 187 -8.29 -0.10 11.99
C TYR A 187 -9.38 0.81 12.59
N LEU A 188 -9.99 1.68 11.79
CA LEU A 188 -10.98 2.66 12.25
C LEU A 188 -12.25 2.02 12.81
N THR A 189 -12.63 0.86 12.29
CA THR A 189 -13.80 0.11 12.77
C THR A 189 -13.47 -0.87 13.89
N GLY A 190 -12.18 -1.17 14.11
CA GLY A 190 -11.71 -2.17 15.06
C GLY A 190 -12.16 -3.59 14.71
N THR A 191 -12.42 -3.86 13.42
CA THR A 191 -12.96 -5.15 12.97
C THR A 191 -12.16 -5.74 11.82
N ARG A 192 -12.18 -7.09 11.73
CA ARG A 192 -11.78 -7.79 10.51
C ARG A 192 -12.81 -7.47 9.42
N VAL A 193 -12.37 -6.97 8.28
CA VAL A 193 -13.25 -6.61 7.17
C VAL A 193 -13.12 -7.60 6.01
N VAL A 194 -14.25 -7.90 5.37
CA VAL A 194 -14.36 -8.69 4.15
C VAL A 194 -15.04 -7.82 3.10
N TYR A 195 -14.38 -7.59 1.98
CA TYR A 195 -14.90 -6.74 0.91
C TYR A 195 -15.45 -7.58 -0.24
N ASP A 196 -16.67 -7.27 -0.67
CA ASP A 196 -17.27 -7.80 -1.88
C ASP A 196 -17.04 -6.81 -3.03
N PRO A 197 -16.15 -7.12 -3.99
CA PRO A 197 -15.85 -6.21 -5.09
C PRO A 197 -17.00 -6.09 -6.10
N GLN A 198 -17.91 -7.06 -6.19
CA GLN A 198 -19.06 -7.00 -7.08
C GLN A 198 -20.15 -6.08 -6.49
N ALA A 199 -20.45 -6.27 -5.22
CA ALA A 199 -21.39 -5.42 -4.50
C ALA A 199 -20.80 -4.05 -4.15
N ARG A 200 -19.47 -3.90 -4.21
CA ARG A 200 -18.69 -2.73 -3.76
C ARG A 200 -19.03 -2.33 -2.32
N LYS A 201 -19.11 -3.33 -1.44
CA LYS A 201 -19.48 -3.19 -0.02
C LYS A 201 -18.70 -4.14 0.86
N PHE A 202 -18.70 -3.84 2.15
CA PHE A 202 -18.19 -4.77 3.14
C PHE A 202 -19.27 -5.76 3.59
N VAL A 203 -18.92 -7.04 3.62
CA VAL A 203 -19.87 -8.10 4.00
C VAL A 203 -20.27 -7.94 5.47
N ASN A 204 -21.58 -7.78 5.69
CA ASN A 204 -22.16 -7.66 7.03
C ASN A 204 -21.52 -6.59 7.95
N ASN A 205 -20.97 -5.52 7.37
CA ASN A 205 -20.28 -4.47 8.14
C ASN A 205 -20.69 -3.06 7.71
N PRO A 206 -21.88 -2.58 8.12
CA PRO A 206 -22.36 -1.23 7.75
C PRO A 206 -21.49 -0.11 8.32
N LYS A 207 -20.73 -0.35 9.41
CA LYS A 207 -19.74 0.62 9.92
C LYS A 207 -18.59 0.82 8.94
N ALA A 208 -18.11 -0.26 8.32
CA ALA A 208 -17.08 -0.20 7.29
C ALA A 208 -17.61 0.47 6.01
N ASP A 209 -18.86 0.19 5.62
CA ASP A 209 -19.49 0.80 4.46
C ASP A 209 -19.58 2.33 4.56
N ALA A 210 -19.73 2.88 5.76
CA ALA A 210 -19.75 4.32 5.98
C ALA A 210 -18.46 5.03 5.53
N TYR A 211 -17.33 4.30 5.43
CA TYR A 211 -16.05 4.83 4.95
C TYR A 211 -15.83 4.70 3.44
N LEU A 212 -16.75 4.07 2.70
CA LEU A 212 -16.64 3.93 1.24
C LEU A 212 -16.82 5.27 0.50
N LYS A 213 -17.44 6.25 1.14
CA LYS A 213 -17.63 7.58 0.57
C LYS A 213 -17.35 8.64 1.63
N ARG A 214 -16.68 9.72 1.21
CA ARG A 214 -16.52 10.91 2.03
C ARG A 214 -17.68 11.88 1.80
N SER A 215 -18.10 12.56 2.87
CA SER A 215 -18.99 13.73 2.75
C SER A 215 -18.22 14.89 2.15
N TYR A 216 -18.75 15.48 1.08
CA TYR A 216 -18.16 16.63 0.44
C TYR A 216 -18.82 17.91 0.94
N ARG A 217 -18.00 18.90 1.26
CA ARG A 217 -18.44 20.26 1.61
C ARG A 217 -18.93 20.99 0.36
N SER A 218 -20.07 21.71 0.46
CA SER A 218 -20.51 22.62 -0.60
C SER A 218 -19.43 23.65 -0.97
N PRO A 219 -19.24 24.00 -2.27
CA PRO A 219 -20.04 23.58 -3.43
C PRO A 219 -19.56 22.26 -4.08
N TRP A 220 -18.65 21.56 -3.46
CA TRP A 220 -18.09 20.32 -3.99
C TRP A 220 -19.12 19.20 -3.99
N GLN A 221 -19.12 18.40 -5.03
CA GLN A 221 -20.00 17.23 -5.16
C GLN A 221 -19.16 16.01 -5.48
N PHE A 222 -19.57 14.85 -4.93
CA PHE A 222 -18.95 13.60 -5.30
C PHE A 222 -19.22 13.32 -6.79
N PRO A 223 -18.19 12.91 -7.58
CA PRO A 223 -18.40 12.60 -8.98
C PRO A 223 -19.52 11.56 -9.17
N LYS A 224 -20.39 11.81 -10.14
CA LYS A 224 -21.33 10.79 -10.61
C LYS A 224 -20.55 9.82 -11.50
N VAL A 225 -20.41 8.58 -11.06
CA VAL A 225 -19.75 7.48 -11.77
C VAL A 225 -20.81 6.51 -12.25
#